data_8e84bb83fa8bd06a7ce92a2bb7e7e633
#
_entry.id   8e84bb83fa8bd06a7ce92a2bb7e7e633
#
_cell.length_a   1.000
_cell.length_b   1.000
_cell.length_c   1.000
_cell.angle_alpha   90.00
_cell.angle_beta   90.00
_cell.angle_gamma   90.00
#
_symmetry.space_group_name_H-M   'P 1'
#
loop_
_entity.id
_entity.type
_entity.pdbx_description
1 polymer ?
#
loop_
_entity_poly.entity_id
_entity_poly.type
_entity_poly.pdbx_seq_one_letter_code
_entity_poly.pdbx_strand_id
1 'polypeptide(L)'
;MLKIGTIRDLIAYRRRWDNHVERRAELQFRSRWGGDWTGHVFYNRATDSEQVAIVKGVIDPTRPTMVRMHRMSHFTDVFGEISGRSALLSGAMEMIAAEGRGVIVQVNRPMQGDLLSRLVQARAAGVSIGDLTALDEVRDYGAGAQILSELGVQEMILLTNTPTTLVALAGYGLSIVEQRRIAGDGED
;
A
#
# COMPACT_ATOMS: atom_id res chain seq x y z
N MET A 1 23.82 18.58 29.82
CA MET A 1 23.05 17.37 30.12
C MET A 1 22.95 16.56 28.86
N LEU A 2 23.54 15.37 28.78
CA LEU A 2 23.48 14.49 27.62
C LEU A 2 22.10 13.82 27.60
N LYS A 3 21.40 13.88 26.44
CA LYS A 3 20.14 13.15 26.23
C LYS A 3 20.48 11.74 25.78
N ILE A 4 19.95 10.74 26.46
CA ILE A 4 20.09 9.33 26.09
C ILE A 4 18.83 8.96 25.30
N GLY A 5 19.03 8.48 24.08
CA GLY A 5 17.97 7.88 23.24
C GLY A 5 18.20 6.39 23.02
N THR A 6 17.16 5.65 22.73
CA THR A 6 17.28 4.23 22.34
C THR A 6 17.49 4.11 20.83
N ILE A 7 18.03 2.98 20.36
CA ILE A 7 18.08 2.67 18.92
C ILE A 7 16.68 2.70 18.30
N ARG A 8 15.67 2.28 19.05
CA ARG A 8 14.26 2.36 18.63
C ARG A 8 13.83 3.81 18.35
N ASP A 9 14.19 4.75 19.24
CA ASP A 9 13.87 6.17 19.09
C ASP A 9 14.59 6.77 17.88
N LEU A 10 15.84 6.36 17.64
CA LEU A 10 16.60 6.78 16.46
C LEU A 10 15.98 6.25 15.18
N ILE A 11 15.56 4.98 15.15
CA ILE A 11 14.86 4.40 13.99
C ILE A 11 13.53 5.13 13.74
N ALA A 12 12.75 5.42 14.79
CA ALA A 12 11.50 6.16 14.68
C ALA A 12 11.73 7.59 14.17
N TYR A 13 12.75 8.27 14.69
CA TYR A 13 13.15 9.59 14.22
C TYR A 13 13.55 9.58 12.75
N ARG A 14 14.43 8.67 12.35
CA ARG A 14 14.88 8.55 10.95
C ARG A 14 13.72 8.21 10.00
N ARG A 15 12.82 7.31 10.38
CA ARG A 15 11.63 6.99 9.58
C ARG A 15 10.72 8.20 9.36
N ARG A 16 10.66 9.12 10.31
CA ARG A 16 9.84 10.32 10.23
C ARG A 16 10.49 11.42 9.38
N TRP A 17 11.82 11.55 9.43
CA TRP A 17 12.53 12.69 8.86
C TRP A 17 13.34 12.34 7.61
N ASP A 18 13.77 11.09 7.46
CA ASP A 18 14.45 10.65 6.25
C ASP A 18 13.41 10.34 5.16
N ASN A 19 13.28 11.22 4.20
CA ASN A 19 12.46 10.93 3.02
C ASN A 19 13.21 9.94 2.12
N HIS A 20 12.73 8.69 2.12
CA HIS A 20 13.32 7.62 1.31
C HIS A 20 12.65 7.45 -0.04
N VAL A 21 11.53 8.13 -0.29
CA VAL A 21 10.80 8.03 -1.55
C VAL A 21 11.00 9.28 -2.41
N GLU A 22 11.19 9.07 -3.69
CA GLU A 22 11.42 10.11 -4.70
C GLU A 22 10.48 9.83 -5.87
N ARG A 23 9.64 10.83 -6.23
CA ARG A 23 8.80 10.73 -7.42
C ARG A 23 9.67 10.84 -8.67
N ARG A 24 9.58 9.85 -9.56
CA ARG A 24 10.39 9.77 -10.78
C ARG A 24 9.61 9.95 -12.06
N ALA A 25 8.38 9.49 -12.09
CA ALA A 25 7.58 9.54 -13.32
C ALA A 25 6.09 9.68 -12.99
N GLU A 26 5.38 10.21 -13.98
CA GLU A 26 3.92 10.33 -13.97
C GLU A 26 3.36 9.87 -15.30
N LEU A 27 2.21 9.18 -15.29
CA LEU A 27 1.52 8.69 -16.47
C LEU A 27 0.02 8.81 -16.28
N GLN A 28 -0.66 9.38 -17.25
CA GLN A 28 -2.12 9.28 -17.33
C GLN A 28 -2.51 8.05 -18.14
N PHE A 29 -3.42 7.26 -17.61
CA PHE A 29 -3.89 6.04 -18.27
C PHE A 29 -5.36 5.79 -18.00
N ARG A 30 -5.96 4.98 -18.87
CA ARG A 30 -7.34 4.54 -18.73
C ARG A 30 -7.39 3.07 -18.37
N SER A 31 -8.01 2.75 -17.23
CA SER A 31 -8.26 1.38 -16.79
C SER A 31 -9.69 0.94 -17.12
N ARG A 32 -9.87 -0.37 -17.30
CA ARG A 32 -11.21 -0.96 -17.34
C ARG A 32 -11.95 -0.80 -16.01
N TRP A 33 -11.21 -0.65 -14.92
CA TRP A 33 -11.74 -0.44 -13.57
C TRP A 33 -11.69 1.06 -13.24
N GLY A 34 -12.86 1.70 -13.34
CA GLY A 34 -13.03 3.09 -12.93
C GLY A 34 -12.50 4.16 -13.89
N GLY A 35 -12.15 3.82 -15.16
CA GLY A 35 -11.81 4.82 -16.19
C GLY A 35 -10.44 5.46 -16.01
N ASP A 36 -10.36 6.79 -15.99
CA ASP A 36 -9.10 7.52 -16.06
C ASP A 36 -8.42 7.65 -14.69
N TRP A 37 -7.10 7.44 -14.67
CA TRP A 37 -6.23 7.46 -13.49
C TRP A 37 -4.92 8.17 -13.82
N THR A 38 -4.27 8.71 -12.79
CA THR A 38 -2.88 9.19 -12.86
C THR A 38 -1.98 8.23 -12.08
N GLY A 39 -1.04 7.61 -12.76
CA GLY A 39 -0.02 6.76 -12.16
C GLY A 39 1.22 7.57 -11.82
N HIS A 40 1.77 7.37 -10.63
CA HIS A 40 3.03 7.95 -10.17
C HIS A 40 4.00 6.84 -9.83
N VAL A 41 5.22 6.94 -10.30
CA VAL A 41 6.32 6.03 -9.95
C VAL A 41 7.19 6.71 -8.90
N PHE A 42 7.40 6.02 -7.79
CA PHE A 42 8.27 6.44 -6.69
C PHE A 42 9.42 5.46 -6.53
N TYR A 43 10.62 5.98 -6.41
CA TYR A 43 11.80 5.18 -6.07
C TYR A 43 12.04 5.24 -4.57
N ASN A 44 12.16 4.07 -3.95
CA ASN A 44 12.51 3.94 -2.53
C ASN A 44 14.01 3.63 -2.39
N ARG A 45 14.76 4.61 -1.92
CA ARG A 45 16.22 4.52 -1.73
C ARG A 45 16.62 3.49 -0.67
N ALA A 46 15.75 3.23 0.31
CA ALA A 46 16.08 2.30 1.40
C ALA A 46 16.02 0.83 0.98
N THR A 47 15.23 0.51 -0.03
CA THR A 47 15.03 -0.86 -0.52
C THR A 47 15.49 -1.07 -1.95
N ASP A 48 16.02 -0.02 -2.59
CA ASP A 48 16.42 -0.01 -4.01
C ASP A 48 15.31 -0.59 -4.91
N SER A 49 14.10 -0.01 -4.77
CA SER A 49 12.93 -0.52 -5.48
C SER A 49 11.98 0.59 -5.89
N GLU A 50 11.22 0.34 -6.95
CA GLU A 50 10.17 1.25 -7.39
C GLU A 50 8.81 0.81 -6.83
N GLN A 51 8.04 1.83 -6.46
CA GLN A 51 6.67 1.71 -5.99
C GLN A 51 5.75 2.46 -6.95
N VAL A 52 4.52 2.01 -7.10
CA VAL A 52 3.54 2.70 -7.94
C VAL A 52 2.38 3.16 -7.07
N ALA A 53 2.00 4.42 -7.23
CA ALA A 53 0.73 4.92 -6.71
C ALA A 53 -0.16 5.33 -7.88
N ILE A 54 -1.43 4.93 -7.85
CA ILE A 54 -2.42 5.42 -8.81
C ILE A 54 -3.43 6.30 -8.09
N VAL A 55 -3.71 7.45 -8.66
CA VAL A 55 -4.56 8.49 -8.09
C VAL A 55 -5.78 8.69 -8.98
N LYS A 56 -6.94 8.73 -8.35
CA LYS A 56 -8.20 9.14 -8.95
C LYS A 56 -8.57 10.53 -8.48
N GLY A 57 -8.90 11.41 -9.41
CA GLY A 57 -9.30 12.79 -9.09
C GLY A 57 -8.18 13.62 -8.45
N VAL A 58 -8.58 14.66 -7.71
CA VAL A 58 -7.65 15.56 -7.01
C VAL A 58 -7.70 15.25 -5.51
N ILE A 59 -6.54 15.07 -4.90
CA ILE A 59 -6.45 14.85 -3.45
C ILE A 59 -6.61 16.19 -2.74
N ASP A 60 -7.57 16.23 -1.83
CA ASP A 60 -7.86 17.39 -0.98
C ASP A 60 -7.43 17.04 0.46
N PRO A 61 -6.40 17.68 1.00
CA PRO A 61 -5.89 17.37 2.34
C PRO A 61 -6.87 17.68 3.46
N THR A 62 -7.92 18.46 3.19
CA THR A 62 -8.94 18.82 4.18
C THR A 62 -10.07 17.81 4.30
N ARG A 63 -10.05 16.76 3.50
CA ARG A 63 -11.11 15.73 3.44
C ARG A 63 -10.50 14.32 3.47
N PRO A 64 -11.13 13.37 4.17
CA PRO A 64 -10.69 11.98 4.16
C PRO A 64 -10.61 11.43 2.73
N THR A 65 -9.53 10.74 2.42
CA THR A 65 -9.26 10.15 1.11
C THR A 65 -9.37 8.63 1.17
N MET A 66 -10.09 8.01 0.24
CA MET A 66 -10.07 6.55 0.11
C MET A 66 -8.69 6.07 -0.28
N VAL A 67 -8.14 5.13 0.50
CA VAL A 67 -6.79 4.59 0.31
C VAL A 67 -6.79 3.08 0.34
N ARG A 68 -6.13 2.46 -0.64
CA ARG A 68 -5.78 1.06 -0.61
C ARG A 68 -4.26 0.89 -0.64
N MET A 69 -3.73 0.20 0.36
CA MET A 69 -2.38 -0.34 0.32
C MET A 69 -2.45 -1.74 -0.28
N HIS A 70 -1.92 -1.90 -1.50
CA HIS A 70 -2.02 -3.15 -2.24
C HIS A 70 -0.67 -3.81 -2.44
N ARG A 71 -0.55 -5.07 -2.05
CA ARG A 71 0.60 -5.89 -2.39
C ARG A 71 0.24 -6.73 -3.60
N MET A 72 0.99 -6.56 -4.69
CA MET A 72 0.77 -7.31 -5.92
C MET A 72 0.94 -8.82 -5.69
N SER A 73 0.00 -9.58 -6.22
CA SER A 73 0.07 -11.03 -6.34
C SER A 73 0.04 -11.41 -7.81
N HIS A 74 1.06 -12.12 -8.28
CA HIS A 74 1.10 -12.59 -9.66
C HIS A 74 -0.09 -13.49 -9.98
N PHE A 75 -0.50 -14.35 -9.04
CA PHE A 75 -1.58 -15.29 -9.27
C PHE A 75 -2.93 -14.61 -9.33
N THR A 76 -3.25 -13.75 -8.37
CA THR A 76 -4.58 -13.10 -8.32
C THR A 76 -4.68 -11.90 -9.24
N ASP A 77 -3.66 -11.01 -9.27
CA ASP A 77 -3.76 -9.74 -9.98
C ASP A 77 -3.38 -9.86 -11.47
N VAL A 78 -2.48 -10.80 -11.83
CA VAL A 78 -2.00 -10.97 -13.21
C VAL A 78 -2.65 -12.18 -13.88
N PHE A 79 -2.67 -13.33 -13.21
CA PHE A 79 -3.19 -14.57 -13.80
C PHE A 79 -4.68 -14.81 -13.51
N GLY A 80 -5.33 -13.94 -12.73
CA GLY A 80 -6.77 -14.02 -12.48
C GLY A 80 -7.19 -15.25 -11.65
N GLU A 81 -6.32 -15.71 -10.74
CA GLU A 81 -6.67 -16.83 -9.86
C GLU A 81 -7.93 -16.51 -9.05
N ILE A 82 -8.89 -17.41 -9.08
CA ILE A 82 -10.11 -17.30 -8.28
C ILE A 82 -9.79 -17.67 -6.83
N SER A 83 -9.83 -16.68 -5.96
CA SER A 83 -9.60 -16.82 -4.52
C SER A 83 -10.27 -15.68 -3.78
N GLY A 84 -10.39 -15.73 -2.46
CA GLY A 84 -10.91 -14.61 -1.66
C GLY A 84 -10.12 -13.30 -1.77
N ARG A 85 -9.11 -13.23 -2.62
CA ARG A 85 -8.31 -12.01 -2.90
C ARG A 85 -8.43 -11.52 -4.33
N SER A 86 -9.15 -12.25 -5.19
CA SER A 86 -9.17 -12.02 -6.64
C SER A 86 -9.75 -10.66 -7.06
N ALA A 87 -10.66 -10.11 -6.27
CA ALA A 87 -11.31 -8.83 -6.58
C ALA A 87 -10.78 -7.65 -5.75
N LEU A 88 -9.77 -7.83 -4.90
CA LEU A 88 -9.34 -6.77 -3.97
C LEU A 88 -8.78 -5.54 -4.68
N LEU A 89 -8.03 -5.71 -5.76
CA LEU A 89 -7.49 -4.56 -6.51
C LEU A 89 -8.59 -3.90 -7.34
N SER A 90 -9.29 -4.67 -8.15
CA SER A 90 -10.36 -4.17 -9.02
C SER A 90 -11.51 -3.55 -8.24
N GLY A 91 -11.97 -4.22 -7.18
CA GLY A 91 -13.03 -3.69 -6.29
C GLY A 91 -12.61 -2.39 -5.60
N ALA A 92 -11.36 -2.28 -5.13
CA ALA A 92 -10.86 -1.03 -4.57
C ALA A 92 -10.82 0.09 -5.63
N MET A 93 -10.40 -0.22 -6.87
CA MET A 93 -10.40 0.75 -7.97
C MET A 93 -11.82 1.22 -8.29
N GLU A 94 -12.79 0.33 -8.35
CA GLU A 94 -14.19 0.67 -8.61
C GLU A 94 -14.81 1.49 -7.49
N MET A 95 -14.55 1.15 -6.22
CA MET A 95 -15.03 1.94 -5.07
C MET A 95 -14.45 3.36 -5.08
N ILE A 96 -13.15 3.50 -5.34
CA ILE A 96 -12.49 4.81 -5.45
C ILE A 96 -13.01 5.59 -6.64
N ALA A 97 -13.28 4.92 -7.76
CA ALA A 97 -13.84 5.57 -8.93
C ALA A 97 -15.27 6.07 -8.71
N ALA A 98 -16.09 5.31 -7.99
CA ALA A 98 -17.45 5.73 -7.59
C ALA A 98 -17.42 6.94 -6.65
N GLU A 99 -16.44 7.02 -5.74
CA GLU A 99 -16.21 8.20 -4.89
C GLU A 99 -15.67 9.40 -5.69
N GLY A 100 -15.03 9.13 -6.85
CA GLY A 100 -14.38 10.15 -7.71
C GLY A 100 -13.01 10.60 -7.20
N ARG A 101 -12.53 10.11 -6.06
CA ARG A 101 -11.26 10.50 -5.46
C ARG A 101 -10.68 9.41 -4.59
N GLY A 102 -9.38 9.16 -4.71
CA GLY A 102 -8.64 8.24 -3.85
C GLY A 102 -7.29 7.83 -4.41
N VAL A 103 -6.60 6.99 -3.65
CA VAL A 103 -5.25 6.54 -3.94
C VAL A 103 -5.13 5.04 -3.72
N ILE A 104 -4.49 4.36 -4.65
CA ILE A 104 -4.00 3.00 -4.43
C ILE A 104 -2.48 3.06 -4.46
N VAL A 105 -1.83 2.63 -3.40
CA VAL A 105 -0.38 2.46 -3.35
C VAL A 105 -0.08 0.98 -3.52
N GLN A 106 0.54 0.64 -4.65
CA GLN A 106 1.06 -0.69 -4.89
C GLN A 106 2.46 -0.77 -4.30
N VAL A 107 2.59 -1.55 -3.23
CA VAL A 107 3.87 -1.78 -2.56
C VAL A 107 4.55 -2.97 -3.22
N ASN A 108 5.61 -2.68 -3.99
CA ASN A 108 6.42 -3.70 -4.64
C ASN A 108 7.54 -4.14 -3.71
N ARG A 109 7.74 -5.43 -3.61
CA ARG A 109 8.96 -5.99 -3.04
C ARG A 109 9.92 -6.34 -4.17
N PRO A 110 11.21 -6.03 -4.01
CA PRO A 110 12.21 -6.62 -4.88
C PRO A 110 12.08 -8.15 -4.82
N MET A 111 11.77 -8.76 -5.94
CA MET A 111 11.73 -10.22 -6.07
C MET A 111 13.17 -10.72 -6.19
N GLN A 112 13.90 -10.70 -5.07
CA GLN A 112 15.29 -11.14 -5.03
C GLN A 112 15.38 -12.63 -4.66
N GLY A 113 16.27 -13.33 -5.33
CA GLY A 113 16.56 -14.73 -5.05
C GLY A 113 15.38 -15.66 -5.31
N ASP A 114 15.10 -16.53 -4.35
CA ASP A 114 14.08 -17.58 -4.41
C ASP A 114 12.75 -17.24 -3.70
N LEU A 115 12.50 -15.96 -3.40
CA LEU A 115 11.34 -15.54 -2.61
C LEU A 115 10.02 -16.05 -3.21
N LEU A 116 9.82 -15.92 -4.53
CA LEU A 116 8.60 -16.40 -5.18
C LEU A 116 8.46 -17.92 -5.07
N SER A 117 9.54 -18.65 -5.29
CA SER A 117 9.56 -20.11 -5.15
C SER A 117 9.20 -20.55 -3.74
N ARG A 118 9.75 -19.89 -2.73
CA ARG A 118 9.43 -20.16 -1.31
C ARG A 118 7.98 -19.87 -0.97
N LEU A 119 7.42 -18.75 -1.47
CA LEU A 119 6.01 -18.42 -1.28
C LEU A 119 5.09 -19.45 -1.93
N VAL A 120 5.42 -19.91 -3.14
CA VAL A 120 4.65 -20.95 -3.83
C VAL A 120 4.73 -22.28 -3.10
N GLN A 121 5.92 -22.71 -2.65
CA GLN A 121 6.11 -23.94 -1.89
C GLN A 121 5.37 -23.91 -0.55
N ALA A 122 5.45 -22.80 0.20
CA ALA A 122 4.75 -22.62 1.45
C ALA A 122 3.23 -22.73 1.26
N ARG A 123 2.71 -22.10 0.22
CA ARG A 123 1.30 -22.18 -0.13
C ARG A 123 0.87 -23.61 -0.51
N ALA A 124 1.67 -24.32 -1.31
CA ALA A 124 1.43 -25.73 -1.66
C ALA A 124 1.44 -26.65 -0.42
N ALA A 125 2.21 -26.30 0.60
CA ALA A 125 2.26 -26.99 1.90
C ALA A 125 1.15 -26.55 2.89
N GLY A 126 0.24 -25.66 2.48
CA GLY A 126 -0.84 -25.15 3.34
C GLY A 126 -0.39 -24.16 4.41
N VAL A 127 0.84 -23.62 4.31
CA VAL A 127 1.37 -22.62 5.25
C VAL A 127 0.81 -21.23 4.89
N SER A 128 0.35 -20.49 5.89
CA SER A 128 -0.14 -19.13 5.69
C SER A 128 1.01 -18.21 5.24
N ILE A 129 0.81 -17.54 4.12
CA ILE A 129 1.78 -16.56 3.60
C ILE A 129 1.90 -15.36 4.54
N GLY A 130 0.85 -15.01 5.28
CA GLY A 130 0.86 -13.96 6.29
C GLY A 130 1.93 -14.18 7.36
N ASP A 131 2.08 -15.41 7.83
CA ASP A 131 3.06 -15.75 8.88
C ASP A 131 4.50 -15.62 8.39
N LEU A 132 4.74 -15.85 7.09
CA LEU A 132 6.07 -15.70 6.47
C LEU A 132 6.45 -14.25 6.18
N THR A 133 5.48 -13.35 6.14
CA THR A 133 5.68 -11.97 5.66
C THR A 133 5.43 -10.90 6.73
N ALA A 134 4.99 -11.27 7.93
CA ALA A 134 4.55 -10.34 8.98
C ALA A 134 5.63 -9.32 9.40
N LEU A 135 6.89 -9.72 9.50
CA LEU A 135 8.00 -8.82 9.88
C LEU A 135 8.31 -7.78 8.79
N ASP A 136 8.05 -8.10 7.54
CA ASP A 136 8.30 -7.23 6.40
C ASP A 136 7.14 -6.26 6.15
N GLU A 137 5.93 -6.58 6.59
CA GLU A 137 4.75 -5.72 6.44
C GLU A 137 4.95 -4.35 7.06
N VAL A 138 5.58 -4.28 8.23
CA VAL A 138 5.85 -3.00 8.92
C VAL A 138 6.79 -2.08 8.12
N ARG A 139 7.74 -2.65 7.36
CA ARG A 139 8.66 -1.87 6.50
C ARG A 139 7.97 -1.37 5.24
N ASP A 140 7.12 -2.18 4.66
CA ASP A 140 6.38 -1.86 3.42
C ASP A 140 5.39 -0.73 3.67
N TYR A 141 4.72 -0.70 4.82
CA TYR A 141 3.80 0.38 5.19
C TYR A 141 4.50 1.73 5.37
N GLY A 142 5.78 1.75 5.76
CA GLY A 142 6.56 2.99 5.90
C GLY A 142 6.76 3.73 4.58
N ALA A 143 7.14 3.01 3.52
CA ALA A 143 7.27 3.58 2.18
C ALA A 143 5.92 4.05 1.63
N GLY A 144 4.88 3.25 1.81
CA GLY A 144 3.53 3.62 1.42
C GLY A 144 3.01 4.86 2.15
N ALA A 145 3.31 5.00 3.44
CA ALA A 145 2.95 6.17 4.22
C ALA A 145 3.66 7.44 3.71
N GLN A 146 4.94 7.35 3.35
CA GLN A 146 5.66 8.48 2.75
C GLN A 146 5.06 8.89 1.41
N ILE A 147 4.71 7.93 0.57
CA ILE A 147 4.05 8.17 -0.72
C ILE A 147 2.71 8.88 -0.51
N LEU A 148 1.86 8.39 0.41
CA LEU A 148 0.58 9.01 0.72
C LEU A 148 0.73 10.44 1.23
N SER A 149 1.69 10.68 2.13
CA SER A 149 2.00 12.01 2.64
C SER A 149 2.46 12.96 1.52
N GLU A 150 3.30 12.48 0.58
CA GLU A 150 3.75 13.29 -0.56
C GLU A 150 2.61 13.60 -1.54
N LEU A 151 1.64 12.69 -1.68
CA LEU A 151 0.44 12.91 -2.48
C LEU A 151 -0.58 13.85 -1.79
N GLY A 152 -0.30 14.32 -0.57
CA GLY A 152 -1.15 15.26 0.18
C GLY A 152 -2.27 14.61 0.98
N VAL A 153 -2.26 13.29 1.15
CA VAL A 153 -3.22 12.60 2.03
C VAL A 153 -2.89 12.93 3.48
N GLN A 154 -3.89 13.23 4.29
CA GLN A 154 -3.79 13.44 5.74
C GLN A 154 -4.69 12.47 6.49
N GLU A 155 -5.99 12.52 6.22
CA GLU A 155 -6.97 11.58 6.75
C GLU A 155 -7.35 10.56 5.68
N MET A 156 -7.48 9.28 6.08
CA MET A 156 -7.81 8.24 5.12
C MET A 156 -8.96 7.34 5.57
N ILE A 157 -9.75 6.92 4.60
CA ILE A 157 -10.65 5.78 4.68
C ILE A 157 -9.88 4.59 4.10
N LEU A 158 -9.40 3.71 4.96
CA LEU A 158 -8.58 2.56 4.53
C LEU A 158 -9.47 1.45 3.98
N LEU A 159 -9.29 1.10 2.71
CA LEU A 159 -9.97 -0.03 2.08
C LEU A 159 -9.25 -1.33 2.43
N THR A 160 -9.87 -2.16 3.28
CA THR A 160 -9.28 -3.41 3.75
C THR A 160 -10.33 -4.43 4.17
N ASN A 161 -10.08 -5.71 3.88
CA ASN A 161 -10.93 -6.82 4.34
C ASN A 161 -10.38 -7.51 5.60
N THR A 162 -9.17 -7.11 6.02
CA THR A 162 -8.57 -7.57 7.28
C THR A 162 -8.39 -6.36 8.21
N PRO A 163 -8.96 -6.37 9.41
CA PRO A 163 -8.75 -5.30 10.38
C PRO A 163 -7.24 -5.11 10.62
N THR A 164 -6.76 -3.90 10.45
CA THR A 164 -5.33 -3.59 10.55
C THR A 164 -5.11 -2.38 11.44
N THR A 165 -4.24 -2.51 12.43
CA THR A 165 -3.79 -1.38 13.24
C THR A 165 -2.43 -0.91 12.72
N LEU A 166 -2.41 0.20 12.01
CA LEU A 166 -1.21 0.77 11.43
C LEU A 166 -0.61 1.82 12.37
N VAL A 167 0.02 1.39 13.44
CA VAL A 167 0.62 2.27 14.48
C VAL A 167 1.68 3.22 13.90
N ALA A 168 2.30 2.86 12.78
CA ALA A 168 3.38 3.63 12.16
C ALA A 168 2.91 4.89 11.41
N LEU A 169 1.64 5.01 11.05
CA LEU A 169 1.12 6.09 10.18
C LEU A 169 1.16 7.47 10.83
N ALA A 170 0.89 7.54 12.14
CA ALA A 170 0.91 8.81 12.88
C ALA A 170 2.26 9.52 12.78
N GLY A 171 3.36 8.77 12.64
CA GLY A 171 4.70 9.30 12.41
C GLY A 171 4.87 10.06 11.08
N TYR A 172 3.99 9.85 10.12
CA TYR A 172 4.01 10.50 8.80
C TYR A 172 2.90 11.55 8.63
N GLY A 173 2.21 11.92 9.71
CA GLY A 173 1.11 12.88 9.66
C GLY A 173 -0.18 12.30 9.06
N LEU A 174 -0.31 10.97 9.03
CA LEU A 174 -1.46 10.26 8.48
C LEU A 174 -2.34 9.70 9.61
N SER A 175 -3.66 9.77 9.43
CA SER A 175 -4.63 9.15 10.34
C SER A 175 -5.66 8.32 9.57
N ILE A 176 -6.05 7.17 10.15
CA ILE A 176 -7.16 6.36 9.63
C ILE A 176 -8.41 6.79 10.38
N VAL A 177 -9.37 7.38 9.67
CA VAL A 177 -10.66 7.79 10.24
C VAL A 177 -11.72 6.70 10.09
N GLU A 178 -11.58 5.82 9.11
CA GLU A 178 -12.50 4.71 8.83
C GLU A 178 -11.75 3.54 8.20
N GLN A 179 -12.16 2.31 8.48
CA GLN A 179 -11.80 1.13 7.71
C GLN A 179 -13.04 0.61 6.99
N ARG A 180 -12.95 0.44 5.67
CA ARG A 180 -14.08 0.00 4.85
C ARG A 180 -13.74 -1.25 4.08
N ARG A 181 -14.65 -2.23 4.07
CA ARG A 181 -14.47 -3.46 3.30
C ARG A 181 -14.58 -3.16 1.81
N ILE A 182 -13.76 -3.89 1.04
CA ILE A 182 -13.80 -3.87 -0.42
C ILE A 182 -14.94 -4.79 -0.86
N ALA A 183 -15.89 -4.26 -1.64
CA ALA A 183 -16.96 -5.04 -2.23
C ALA A 183 -16.40 -5.98 -3.30
N GLY A 184 -16.91 -7.21 -3.37
CA GLY A 184 -16.51 -8.20 -4.39
C GLY A 184 -15.63 -9.34 -3.87
N ASP A 185 -15.28 -9.39 -2.58
CA ASP A 185 -14.74 -10.60 -1.96
C ASP A 185 -15.89 -11.58 -1.69
N GLY A 186 -16.00 -12.56 -2.59
CA GLY A 186 -16.93 -13.69 -2.59
C GLY A 186 -17.74 -13.90 -1.31
N GLU A 187 -18.92 -13.33 -1.25
CA GLU A 187 -20.06 -13.92 -0.57
C GLU A 187 -20.76 -14.80 -1.62
N ASP A 188 -20.39 -16.08 -1.63
CA ASP A 188 -21.20 -17.21 -2.05
C ASP A 188 -21.01 -18.33 -1.02
#